data_1f346e3ceb6754af30479fdd8f3154f7
#
_entry.id   1f346e3ceb6754af30479fdd8f3154f7
#
_cell.length_a   1.000
_cell.length_b   1.000
_cell.length_c   1.000
_cell.angle_alpha   90.00
_cell.angle_beta   90.00
_cell.angle_gamma   90.00
#
_symmetry.space_group_name_H-M   'P 1'
#
loop_
_entity.id
_entity.type
_entity.pdbx_description
1 polymer ?
#
loop_
_entity_poly.entity_id
_entity_poly.type
_entity_poly.pdbx_seq_one_letter_code
_entity_poly.pdbx_strand_id
1 'polypeptide(L)'
;LLLGARQPSQPPDLNALARAALSRIDGSTTLTGLRAPVEVIRDRWGVPHIYAQSLDDLFFAQGFVVAQDRLWQMEMYRRMYRGELSAIMGPGYVAHDRLARLLRFRGPHDEREWTSYHPAGRRVFDAFARGVNAFIAQAGTRLPVEFTLTGVRPGRWTAEDLVLRTQTAMPLADAIAELRLAREVLRVGADSANRLARPSPYRALVLPEGLDLAQLDSAAITALQALRTGDVKPPLLPAYAALEGSGASVNNGVQEDSPGSNNWVISGRLTRSGKPIVANDPHRAVENPSFRYIVHLDAPGYR
;
A
#
# COMPACT_ATOMS: atom_id res chain seq x y z
N LEU A 1 -25.66 12.56 -48.54
CA LEU A 1 -24.57 12.13 -47.66
C LEU A 1 -25.18 11.38 -46.46
N LEU A 2 -25.27 10.05 -46.57
CA LEU A 2 -25.67 9.16 -45.48
C LEU A 2 -24.46 9.06 -44.53
N LEU A 3 -24.56 9.72 -43.38
CA LEU A 3 -23.68 9.47 -42.24
C LEU A 3 -24.00 8.04 -41.71
N GLY A 4 -23.14 7.09 -42.06
CA GLY A 4 -23.23 5.73 -41.53
C GLY A 4 -23.07 5.80 -40.00
N ALA A 5 -24.15 5.51 -39.27
CA ALA A 5 -24.08 5.27 -37.84
C ALA A 5 -23.14 4.11 -37.61
N ARG A 6 -21.95 4.36 -37.00
CA ARG A 6 -21.11 3.29 -36.49
C ARG A 6 -21.94 2.52 -35.46
N GLN A 7 -22.19 1.25 -35.72
CA GLN A 7 -22.73 0.35 -34.71
C GLN A 7 -21.87 0.47 -33.48
N PRO A 8 -22.46 0.54 -32.28
CA PRO A 8 -21.70 0.50 -31.05
C PRO A 8 -20.90 -0.81 -31.07
N SER A 9 -19.58 -0.72 -30.99
CA SER A 9 -18.70 -1.87 -30.85
C SER A 9 -19.17 -2.66 -29.61
N GLN A 10 -19.34 -3.97 -29.76
CA GLN A 10 -19.60 -4.82 -28.59
C GLN A 10 -18.60 -4.50 -27.47
N PRO A 11 -19.06 -4.37 -26.21
CA PRO A 11 -18.15 -4.14 -25.10
C PRO A 11 -17.09 -5.25 -25.09
N PRO A 12 -15.81 -4.90 -24.89
CA PRO A 12 -14.74 -5.88 -24.90
C PRO A 12 -14.99 -6.92 -23.79
N ASP A 13 -14.72 -8.19 -24.10
CA ASP A 13 -14.83 -9.28 -23.13
C ASP A 13 -13.73 -9.13 -22.05
N LEU A 14 -14.14 -8.68 -20.86
CA LEU A 14 -13.24 -8.47 -19.72
C LEU A 14 -12.52 -9.77 -19.31
N ASN A 15 -13.23 -10.92 -19.38
CA ASN A 15 -12.62 -12.19 -19.03
C ASN A 15 -11.52 -12.58 -20.03
N ALA A 16 -11.74 -12.33 -21.31
CA ALA A 16 -10.71 -12.55 -22.33
C ALA A 16 -9.49 -11.64 -22.13
N LEU A 17 -9.71 -10.34 -21.84
CA LEU A 17 -8.65 -9.39 -21.52
C LEU A 17 -7.86 -9.79 -20.26
N ALA A 18 -8.57 -10.16 -19.19
CA ALA A 18 -7.93 -10.59 -17.95
C ALA A 18 -7.10 -11.86 -18.14
N ARG A 19 -7.64 -12.86 -18.86
CA ARG A 19 -6.89 -14.10 -19.18
C ARG A 19 -5.66 -13.83 -20.02
N ALA A 20 -5.74 -12.92 -20.99
CA ALA A 20 -4.59 -12.54 -21.81
C ALA A 20 -3.49 -11.83 -21.03
N ALA A 21 -3.85 -11.15 -19.92
CA ALA A 21 -2.94 -10.44 -19.03
C ALA A 21 -2.32 -11.35 -17.95
N LEU A 22 -2.78 -12.59 -17.78
CA LEU A 22 -2.24 -13.49 -16.76
C LEU A 22 -0.74 -13.72 -16.97
N SER A 23 -0.01 -13.59 -15.89
CA SER A 23 1.41 -13.90 -15.86
C SER A 23 1.66 -15.39 -15.97
N ARG A 24 2.73 -15.76 -16.68
CA ARG A 24 3.22 -17.14 -16.69
C ARG A 24 3.91 -17.42 -15.35
N ILE A 25 3.41 -18.40 -14.59
CA ILE A 25 3.93 -18.79 -13.29
C ILE A 25 4.70 -20.12 -13.30
N ASP A 26 4.68 -20.84 -14.42
CA ASP A 26 5.35 -22.13 -14.60
C ASP A 26 6.51 -22.04 -15.60
N GLY A 27 7.45 -22.98 -15.46
CA GLY A 27 8.60 -23.12 -16.34
C GLY A 27 9.77 -22.26 -15.93
N SER A 28 10.71 -22.03 -16.85
CA SER A 28 11.92 -21.25 -16.61
C SER A 28 11.95 -19.97 -17.45
N THR A 29 12.62 -18.96 -16.94
CA THR A 29 12.88 -17.70 -17.64
C THR A 29 14.27 -17.18 -17.29
N THR A 30 14.91 -16.52 -18.26
CA THR A 30 16.19 -15.84 -18.01
C THR A 30 15.93 -14.37 -17.73
N LEU A 31 16.44 -13.90 -16.62
CA LEU A 31 16.31 -12.49 -16.19
C LEU A 31 17.70 -11.84 -16.06
N THR A 32 17.87 -10.71 -16.70
CA THR A 32 19.07 -9.88 -16.49
C THR A 32 19.04 -9.33 -15.06
N GLY A 33 20.13 -9.55 -14.31
CA GLY A 33 20.27 -9.04 -12.94
C GLY A 33 20.32 -10.14 -11.88
N LEU A 34 19.98 -11.39 -12.19
CA LEU A 34 20.30 -12.57 -11.38
C LEU A 34 21.75 -12.99 -11.60
N ARG A 35 22.42 -13.42 -10.54
CA ARG A 35 23.79 -13.95 -10.55
C ARG A 35 23.82 -15.45 -10.57
N ALA A 36 22.83 -16.08 -9.98
CA ALA A 36 22.66 -17.52 -9.91
C ALA A 36 21.18 -17.92 -10.13
N PRO A 37 20.90 -19.18 -10.47
CA PRO A 37 19.53 -19.69 -10.55
C PRO A 37 18.78 -19.50 -9.25
N VAL A 38 17.52 -19.11 -9.36
CA VAL A 38 16.57 -18.99 -8.25
C VAL A 38 15.40 -19.91 -8.56
N GLU A 39 15.00 -20.70 -7.58
CA GLU A 39 13.81 -21.53 -7.65
C GLU A 39 12.63 -20.82 -6.94
N VAL A 40 11.47 -20.84 -7.59
CA VAL A 40 10.22 -20.33 -7.03
C VAL A 40 9.17 -21.42 -7.10
N ILE A 41 8.73 -21.91 -5.96
CA ILE A 41 7.68 -22.94 -5.85
C ILE A 41 6.44 -22.27 -5.28
N ARG A 42 5.31 -22.40 -5.97
CA ARG A 42 4.02 -21.97 -5.45
C ARG A 42 3.28 -23.15 -4.84
N ASP A 43 2.87 -22.98 -3.58
CA ASP A 43 2.08 -24.00 -2.91
C ASP A 43 0.60 -24.02 -3.40
N ARG A 44 -0.21 -24.89 -2.82
CA ARG A 44 -1.64 -25.02 -3.18
C ARG A 44 -2.46 -23.75 -2.94
N TRP A 45 -1.95 -22.81 -2.16
CA TRP A 45 -2.58 -21.52 -1.87
C TRP A 45 -2.04 -20.40 -2.75
N GLY A 46 -1.08 -20.72 -3.64
CA GLY A 46 -0.38 -19.75 -4.47
C GLY A 46 0.70 -18.97 -3.73
N VAL A 47 1.00 -19.30 -2.49
CA VAL A 47 2.09 -18.66 -1.72
C VAL A 47 3.43 -19.03 -2.34
N PRO A 48 4.25 -18.07 -2.78
CA PRO A 48 5.56 -18.36 -3.34
C PRO A 48 6.59 -18.66 -2.26
N HIS A 49 7.35 -19.73 -2.48
CA HIS A 49 8.53 -20.10 -1.73
C HIS A 49 9.74 -19.84 -2.63
N ILE A 50 10.62 -18.95 -2.24
CA ILE A 50 11.76 -18.48 -3.05
C ILE A 50 13.04 -18.97 -2.42
N TYR A 51 13.81 -19.75 -3.21
CA TYR A 51 15.11 -20.33 -2.83
C TYR A 51 16.21 -19.72 -3.69
N ALA A 52 17.17 -19.06 -3.07
CA ALA A 52 18.28 -18.39 -3.75
C ALA A 52 19.62 -18.69 -3.10
N GLN A 53 20.72 -18.42 -3.80
CA GLN A 53 22.09 -18.61 -3.31
C GLN A 53 22.68 -17.35 -2.67
N SER A 54 21.97 -16.22 -2.77
CA SER A 54 22.42 -14.93 -2.20
C SER A 54 21.23 -14.06 -1.82
N LEU A 55 21.44 -13.11 -0.90
CA LEU A 55 20.43 -12.10 -0.57
C LEU A 55 20.04 -11.23 -1.77
N ASP A 56 20.99 -10.90 -2.64
CA ASP A 56 20.70 -10.12 -3.84
C ASP A 56 19.71 -10.84 -4.76
N ASP A 57 19.96 -12.11 -5.05
CA ASP A 57 19.09 -12.90 -5.91
C ASP A 57 17.76 -13.19 -5.22
N LEU A 58 17.77 -13.41 -3.89
CA LEU A 58 16.56 -13.63 -3.09
C LEU A 58 15.61 -12.44 -3.20
N PHE A 59 16.09 -11.24 -2.90
CA PHE A 59 15.24 -10.05 -2.90
C PHE A 59 14.95 -9.55 -4.32
N PHE A 60 15.82 -9.79 -5.29
CA PHE A 60 15.49 -9.58 -6.70
C PHE A 60 14.30 -10.48 -7.11
N ALA A 61 14.36 -11.77 -6.81
CA ALA A 61 13.28 -12.71 -7.13
C ALA A 61 11.99 -12.37 -6.38
N GLN A 62 12.08 -11.95 -5.11
CA GLN A 62 10.92 -11.47 -4.36
C GLN A 62 10.27 -10.28 -5.06
N GLY A 63 11.04 -9.27 -5.45
CA GLY A 63 10.51 -8.11 -6.16
C GLY A 63 9.83 -8.48 -7.47
N PHE A 64 10.41 -9.39 -8.23
CA PHE A 64 9.84 -9.92 -9.47
C PHE A 64 8.51 -10.64 -9.22
N VAL A 65 8.46 -11.55 -8.24
CA VAL A 65 7.29 -12.37 -7.93
C VAL A 65 6.16 -11.53 -7.34
N VAL A 66 6.48 -10.57 -6.46
CA VAL A 66 5.47 -9.66 -5.91
C VAL A 66 4.89 -8.77 -7.02
N ALA A 67 5.71 -8.27 -7.93
CA ALA A 67 5.23 -7.50 -9.08
C ALA A 67 4.38 -8.36 -10.03
N GLN A 68 4.74 -9.62 -10.24
CA GLN A 68 3.95 -10.57 -11.03
C GLN A 68 2.53 -10.71 -10.51
N ASP A 69 2.34 -10.69 -9.20
CA ASP A 69 1.04 -10.89 -8.55
C ASP A 69 0.31 -9.59 -8.19
N ARG A 70 1.04 -8.47 -7.99
CA ARG A 70 0.52 -7.26 -7.33
C ARG A 70 0.91 -5.95 -7.99
N LEU A 71 1.46 -5.93 -9.21
CA LEU A 71 2.02 -4.71 -9.81
C LEU A 71 1.04 -3.54 -9.83
N TRP A 72 -0.24 -3.79 -10.15
CA TRP A 72 -1.26 -2.74 -10.13
C TRP A 72 -1.43 -2.14 -8.74
N GLN A 73 -1.65 -2.98 -7.73
CA GLN A 73 -1.78 -2.55 -6.34
C GLN A 73 -0.55 -1.78 -5.87
N MET A 74 0.65 -2.29 -6.16
CA MET A 74 1.92 -1.63 -5.84
C MET A 74 2.02 -0.25 -6.50
N GLU A 75 1.67 -0.13 -7.78
CA GLU A 75 1.73 1.15 -8.51
C GLU A 75 0.76 2.17 -7.94
N MET A 76 -0.46 1.75 -7.57
CA MET A 76 -1.42 2.65 -6.94
C MET A 76 -0.93 3.16 -5.59
N TYR A 77 -0.41 2.28 -4.73
CA TYR A 77 0.21 2.70 -3.46
C TYR A 77 1.41 3.62 -3.66
N ARG A 78 2.29 3.29 -4.61
CA ARG A 78 3.43 4.14 -4.95
C ARG A 78 3.00 5.55 -5.31
N ARG A 79 2.00 5.70 -6.19
CA ARG A 79 1.45 7.01 -6.58
C ARG A 79 0.77 7.72 -5.42
N MET A 80 -0.02 7.01 -4.63
CA MET A 80 -0.65 7.57 -3.45
C MET A 80 0.40 8.16 -2.50
N TYR A 81 1.44 7.40 -2.21
CA TYR A 81 2.49 7.85 -1.30
C TYR A 81 3.41 8.92 -1.88
N ARG A 82 3.58 8.96 -3.17
CA ARG A 82 4.32 10.02 -3.84
C ARG A 82 3.51 11.31 -4.00
N GLY A 83 2.20 11.27 -3.77
CA GLY A 83 1.29 12.37 -4.07
C GLY A 83 1.19 12.60 -5.58
N GLU A 84 0.93 11.55 -6.34
CA GLU A 84 0.83 11.53 -7.80
C GLU A 84 -0.50 10.95 -8.30
N LEU A 85 -1.52 10.86 -7.41
CA LEU A 85 -2.83 10.33 -7.78
C LEU A 85 -3.59 11.24 -8.74
N SER A 86 -3.49 12.55 -8.57
CA SER A 86 -4.21 13.51 -9.44
C SER A 86 -3.84 13.37 -10.92
N ALA A 87 -2.64 12.88 -11.22
CA ALA A 87 -2.20 12.64 -12.59
C ALA A 87 -3.01 11.53 -13.31
N ILE A 88 -3.63 10.64 -12.57
CA ILE A 88 -4.41 9.51 -13.12
C ILE A 88 -5.87 9.53 -12.70
N MET A 89 -6.19 10.21 -11.59
CA MET A 89 -7.53 10.29 -11.00
C MET A 89 -8.24 11.61 -11.27
N GLY A 90 -7.51 12.60 -11.79
CA GLY A 90 -8.04 13.93 -12.06
C GLY A 90 -7.97 14.89 -10.87
N PRO A 91 -8.52 16.11 -11.04
CA PRO A 91 -8.31 17.25 -10.15
C PRO A 91 -8.86 17.06 -8.73
N GLY A 92 -9.81 16.16 -8.53
CA GLY A 92 -10.35 15.85 -7.18
C GLY A 92 -9.30 15.34 -6.20
N TYR A 93 -8.16 14.82 -6.69
CA TYR A 93 -7.07 14.28 -5.86
C TYR A 93 -5.92 15.27 -5.61
N VAL A 94 -6.01 16.51 -6.10
CA VAL A 94 -4.95 17.53 -5.90
C VAL A 94 -4.73 17.83 -4.42
N ALA A 95 -5.79 17.92 -3.62
CA ALA A 95 -5.67 18.14 -2.18
C ALA A 95 -4.94 16.99 -1.48
N HIS A 96 -5.26 15.74 -1.84
CA HIS A 96 -4.54 14.55 -1.37
C HIS A 96 -3.06 14.64 -1.72
N ASP A 97 -2.73 14.85 -3.00
CA ASP A 97 -1.35 14.87 -3.46
C ASP A 97 -0.52 15.96 -2.81
N ARG A 98 -1.12 17.14 -2.63
CA ARG A 98 -0.48 18.25 -1.91
C ARG A 98 -0.10 17.85 -0.49
N LEU A 99 -1.04 17.24 0.23
CA LEU A 99 -0.82 16.86 1.62
C LEU A 99 0.13 15.65 1.73
N ALA A 100 0.02 14.67 0.85
CA ALA A 100 0.96 13.54 0.78
C ALA A 100 2.40 14.03 0.57
N ARG A 101 2.60 15.00 -0.31
CA ARG A 101 3.91 15.62 -0.55
C ARG A 101 4.38 16.48 0.64
N LEU A 102 3.47 17.12 1.36
CA LEU A 102 3.81 17.91 2.55
C LEU A 102 4.31 17.02 3.69
N LEU A 103 3.64 15.89 3.91
CA LEU A 103 3.94 14.96 5.01
C LEU A 103 5.00 13.91 4.66
N ARG A 104 5.40 13.82 3.39
CA ARG A 104 6.43 12.87 2.97
C ARG A 104 7.79 13.24 3.57
N PHE A 105 8.49 12.22 4.08
CA PHE A 105 9.89 12.38 4.46
C PHE A 105 10.72 12.89 3.28
N ARG A 106 11.53 13.92 3.51
CA ARG A 106 12.34 14.60 2.49
C ARG A 106 13.82 14.62 2.82
N GLY A 107 14.21 13.88 3.85
CA GLY A 107 15.64 13.79 4.22
C GLY A 107 16.47 13.26 3.07
N PRO A 108 17.77 13.48 3.09
CA PRO A 108 18.64 12.83 2.14
C PRO A 108 18.56 11.32 2.35
N HIS A 109 18.32 10.58 1.27
CA HIS A 109 18.49 9.13 1.28
C HIS A 109 19.98 8.81 1.10
N ASP A 110 20.80 9.33 2.03
CA ASP A 110 22.24 9.13 2.09
C ASP A 110 22.60 7.80 2.79
N GLU A 111 23.88 7.53 2.91
CA GLU A 111 24.40 6.32 3.55
C GLU A 111 23.93 6.20 5.01
N ARG A 112 23.87 7.33 5.72
CA ARG A 112 23.40 7.35 7.12
C ARG A 112 21.94 6.95 7.25
N GLU A 113 21.08 7.41 6.35
CA GLU A 113 19.68 7.03 6.31
C GLU A 113 19.55 5.53 6.03
N TRP A 114 20.24 5.01 5.00
CA TRP A 114 20.16 3.62 4.63
C TRP A 114 20.70 2.68 5.72
N THR A 115 21.79 3.03 6.38
CA THR A 115 22.36 2.22 7.46
C THR A 115 21.49 2.22 8.73
N SER A 116 20.60 3.22 8.89
CA SER A 116 19.67 3.28 10.02
C SER A 116 18.62 2.14 9.99
N TYR A 117 18.32 1.57 8.82
CA TYR A 117 17.40 0.45 8.69
C TYR A 117 18.06 -0.89 9.04
N HIS A 118 19.13 -1.19 8.33
CA HIS A 118 19.96 -2.38 8.48
C HIS A 118 21.21 -2.22 7.61
N PRO A 119 22.38 -2.78 7.98
CA PRO A 119 23.58 -2.68 7.14
C PRO A 119 23.41 -3.13 5.69
N ALA A 120 22.56 -4.14 5.45
CA ALA A 120 22.21 -4.60 4.10
C ALA A 120 20.98 -3.88 3.50
N GLY A 121 20.39 -2.89 4.19
CA GLY A 121 19.07 -2.32 3.83
C GLY A 121 19.04 -1.81 2.40
N ARG A 122 19.94 -0.91 2.03
CA ARG A 122 20.01 -0.37 0.67
C ARG A 122 20.14 -1.46 -0.38
N ARG A 123 21.03 -2.41 -0.15
CA ARG A 123 21.28 -3.53 -1.08
C ARG A 123 20.02 -4.37 -1.31
N VAL A 124 19.28 -4.66 -0.24
CA VAL A 124 18.03 -5.41 -0.28
C VAL A 124 16.96 -4.65 -1.07
N PHE A 125 16.76 -3.37 -0.77
CA PHE A 125 15.77 -2.55 -1.46
C PHE A 125 16.12 -2.33 -2.94
N ASP A 126 17.38 -2.10 -3.27
CA ASP A 126 17.83 -2.01 -4.66
C ASP A 126 17.60 -3.32 -5.42
N ALA A 127 17.87 -4.47 -4.79
CA ALA A 127 17.63 -5.76 -5.40
C ALA A 127 16.14 -5.99 -5.68
N PHE A 128 15.27 -5.70 -4.70
CA PHE A 128 13.83 -5.79 -4.86
C PHE A 128 13.32 -4.88 -5.98
N ALA A 129 13.73 -3.61 -6.00
CA ALA A 129 13.32 -2.66 -7.04
C ALA A 129 13.76 -3.12 -8.45
N ARG A 130 14.97 -3.69 -8.57
CA ARG A 130 15.43 -4.29 -9.83
C ARG A 130 14.54 -5.47 -10.25
N GLY A 131 14.11 -6.31 -9.31
CA GLY A 131 13.19 -7.41 -9.58
C GLY A 131 11.84 -6.92 -10.10
N VAL A 132 11.26 -5.90 -9.47
CA VAL A 132 10.02 -5.26 -9.97
C VAL A 132 10.21 -4.73 -11.38
N ASN A 133 11.29 -4.02 -11.66
CA ASN A 133 11.59 -3.49 -12.98
C ASN A 133 11.81 -4.59 -14.03
N ALA A 134 12.42 -5.70 -13.62
CA ALA A 134 12.61 -6.86 -14.50
C ALA A 134 11.27 -7.48 -14.90
N PHE A 135 10.30 -7.58 -13.97
CA PHE A 135 8.95 -8.00 -14.31
C PHE A 135 8.27 -7.04 -15.27
N ILE A 136 8.33 -5.73 -15.03
CA ILE A 136 7.73 -4.71 -15.91
C ILE A 136 8.31 -4.84 -17.34
N ALA A 137 9.62 -5.00 -17.45
CA ALA A 137 10.29 -5.17 -18.72
C ALA A 137 9.88 -6.47 -19.44
N GLN A 138 9.79 -7.60 -18.71
CA GLN A 138 9.39 -8.89 -19.25
C GLN A 138 7.92 -8.90 -19.67
N ALA A 139 7.04 -8.29 -18.88
CA ALA A 139 5.61 -8.23 -19.17
C ALA A 139 5.34 -7.47 -20.48
N GLY A 140 6.10 -6.42 -20.76
CA GLY A 140 5.96 -5.62 -21.99
C GLY A 140 4.53 -5.10 -22.16
N THR A 141 3.78 -5.68 -23.10
CA THR A 141 2.37 -5.35 -23.35
C THR A 141 1.39 -6.19 -22.52
N ARG A 142 1.86 -7.26 -21.85
CA ARG A 142 1.02 -8.14 -21.02
C ARG A 142 1.04 -7.75 -19.54
N LEU A 143 0.86 -6.47 -19.30
CA LEU A 143 0.67 -5.95 -17.94
C LEU A 143 -0.67 -6.41 -17.36
N PRO A 144 -0.85 -6.41 -16.02
CA PRO A 144 -2.15 -6.58 -15.38
C PRO A 144 -3.25 -5.80 -16.10
N VAL A 145 -4.44 -6.39 -16.19
CA VAL A 145 -5.53 -5.90 -17.06
C VAL A 145 -5.94 -4.46 -16.75
N GLU A 146 -5.80 -4.04 -15.51
CA GLU A 146 -6.12 -2.69 -15.03
C GLU A 146 -5.31 -1.62 -15.77
N PHE A 147 -4.06 -1.90 -16.12
CA PHE A 147 -3.23 -0.99 -16.93
C PHE A 147 -3.79 -0.81 -18.35
N THR A 148 -4.35 -1.89 -18.91
CA THR A 148 -5.01 -1.83 -20.23
C THR A 148 -6.31 -1.03 -20.14
N LEU A 149 -7.12 -1.27 -19.12
CA LEU A 149 -8.43 -0.64 -18.94
C LEU A 149 -8.34 0.86 -18.67
N THR A 150 -7.32 1.30 -17.95
CA THR A 150 -7.14 2.69 -17.51
C THR A 150 -6.17 3.49 -18.38
N GLY A 151 -5.34 2.81 -19.17
CA GLY A 151 -4.25 3.45 -19.92
C GLY A 151 -3.07 3.91 -19.04
N VAL A 152 -3.13 3.68 -17.72
CA VAL A 152 -2.02 3.95 -16.80
C VAL A 152 -0.81 3.10 -17.20
N ARG A 153 0.39 3.62 -16.97
CA ARG A 153 1.64 2.88 -17.18
C ARG A 153 2.39 2.79 -15.86
N PRO A 154 2.98 1.62 -15.54
CA PRO A 154 3.82 1.52 -14.35
C PRO A 154 5.08 2.36 -14.52
N GLY A 155 5.49 3.02 -13.46
CA GLY A 155 6.74 3.76 -13.43
C GLY A 155 7.94 2.85 -13.15
N ARG A 156 9.15 3.40 -13.35
CA ARG A 156 10.38 2.75 -12.89
C ARG A 156 10.45 2.79 -11.36
N TRP A 157 10.73 1.67 -10.75
CA TRP A 157 10.89 1.53 -9.30
C TRP A 157 12.35 1.74 -8.87
N THR A 158 12.52 2.36 -7.73
CA THR A 158 13.81 2.58 -7.06
C THR A 158 13.72 2.10 -5.61
N ALA A 159 14.86 1.95 -4.93
CA ALA A 159 14.88 1.62 -3.50
C ALA A 159 14.08 2.62 -2.66
N GLU A 160 14.06 3.88 -3.05
CA GLU A 160 13.32 4.94 -2.36
C GLU A 160 11.80 4.72 -2.39
N ASP A 161 11.27 4.09 -3.44
CA ASP A 161 9.85 3.76 -3.51
C ASP A 161 9.42 2.75 -2.44
N LEU A 162 10.35 1.94 -1.95
CA LEU A 162 10.09 0.92 -0.92
C LEU A 162 10.15 1.49 0.50
N VAL A 163 10.78 2.64 0.67
CA VAL A 163 10.88 3.37 1.94
C VAL A 163 10.10 4.67 1.92
N LEU A 164 9.15 4.80 1.00
CA LEU A 164 8.24 5.94 1.00
C LEU A 164 7.51 5.98 2.33
N ARG A 165 8.12 6.67 3.27
CA ARG A 165 7.49 6.95 4.56
C ARG A 165 6.44 8.01 4.34
N THR A 166 5.24 7.55 4.21
CA THR A 166 4.14 8.44 4.41
C THR A 166 3.60 8.17 5.79
N GLN A 167 3.74 9.11 6.63
CA GLN A 167 2.99 9.20 7.89
C GLN A 167 1.46 9.19 7.61
N THR A 168 1.09 9.12 6.35
CA THR A 168 -0.26 9.34 5.86
C THR A 168 -1.20 8.17 6.10
N ALA A 169 -0.69 6.97 6.31
CA ALA A 169 -1.56 5.79 6.38
C ALA A 169 -1.92 5.35 7.81
N MET A 170 -1.15 5.71 8.83
CA MET A 170 -1.30 5.11 10.15
C MET A 170 -1.87 6.01 11.26
N PRO A 171 -1.40 7.23 11.51
CA PRO A 171 -1.85 7.98 12.70
C PRO A 171 -2.96 8.99 12.44
N LEU A 172 -3.51 9.08 11.23
CA LEU A 172 -4.49 10.13 10.91
C LEU A 172 -5.81 9.98 11.64
N ALA A 173 -6.22 8.76 11.95
CA ALA A 173 -7.43 8.52 12.71
C ALA A 173 -7.30 9.15 14.12
N ASP A 174 -6.15 8.95 14.76
CA ASP A 174 -5.88 9.50 16.09
C ASP A 174 -5.76 11.03 16.03
N ALA A 175 -5.02 11.58 15.07
CA ALA A 175 -4.92 13.03 14.90
C ALA A 175 -6.29 13.68 14.63
N ILE A 176 -7.14 13.07 13.82
CA ILE A 176 -8.50 13.57 13.59
C ILE A 176 -9.35 13.47 14.87
N ALA A 177 -9.21 12.37 15.62
CA ALA A 177 -9.92 12.20 16.89
C ALA A 177 -9.48 13.24 17.92
N GLU A 178 -8.19 13.49 18.05
CA GLU A 178 -7.63 14.52 18.92
C GLU A 178 -8.11 15.94 18.53
N LEU A 179 -8.10 16.28 17.24
CA LEU A 179 -8.60 17.57 16.77
C LEU A 179 -10.11 17.72 17.02
N ARG A 180 -10.89 16.65 16.86
CA ARG A 180 -12.32 16.66 17.20
C ARG A 180 -12.53 16.85 18.69
N LEU A 181 -11.76 16.16 19.54
CA LEU A 181 -11.82 16.32 21.00
C LEU A 181 -11.44 17.75 21.39
N ALA A 182 -10.40 18.31 20.81
CA ALA A 182 -9.99 19.70 21.06
C ALA A 182 -11.12 20.71 20.72
N ARG A 183 -11.83 20.50 19.63
CA ARG A 183 -13.02 21.31 19.29
C ARG A 183 -14.15 21.14 20.29
N GLU A 184 -14.39 19.93 20.78
CA GLU A 184 -15.39 19.71 21.86
C GLU A 184 -14.96 20.39 23.15
N VAL A 185 -13.68 20.41 23.50
CA VAL A 185 -13.13 21.13 24.62
C VAL A 185 -13.42 22.63 24.51
N LEU A 186 -13.20 23.21 23.33
CA LEU A 186 -13.56 24.62 23.07
C LEU A 186 -15.06 24.90 23.23
N ARG A 187 -15.91 23.93 22.88
CA ARG A 187 -17.36 24.08 22.89
C ARG A 187 -17.98 23.93 24.29
N VAL A 188 -17.53 22.92 25.06
CA VAL A 188 -18.20 22.52 26.32
C VAL A 188 -17.28 22.44 27.54
N GLY A 189 -16.01 22.78 27.38
CA GLY A 189 -14.98 22.66 28.42
C GLY A 189 -14.39 21.25 28.54
N ALA A 190 -13.18 21.13 29.10
CA ALA A 190 -12.40 19.90 29.15
C ALA A 190 -13.12 18.75 29.87
N ASP A 191 -13.72 19.02 31.04
CA ASP A 191 -14.40 17.97 31.82
C ASP A 191 -15.62 17.39 31.09
N SER A 192 -16.41 18.26 30.45
CA SER A 192 -17.59 17.82 29.71
C SER A 192 -17.20 17.05 28.43
N ALA A 193 -16.23 17.56 27.70
CA ALA A 193 -15.71 16.90 26.52
C ALA A 193 -15.15 15.50 26.87
N ASN A 194 -14.41 15.39 27.99
CA ASN A 194 -13.87 14.11 28.44
C ASN A 194 -14.98 13.11 28.84
N ARG A 195 -16.02 13.57 29.52
CA ARG A 195 -17.19 12.74 29.85
C ARG A 195 -17.94 12.26 28.60
N LEU A 196 -18.04 13.10 27.58
CA LEU A 196 -18.66 12.75 26.29
C LEU A 196 -17.84 11.74 25.52
N ALA A 197 -16.51 11.85 25.54
CA ALA A 197 -15.59 10.93 24.87
C ALA A 197 -15.56 9.54 25.54
N ARG A 198 -15.98 9.41 26.80
CA ARG A 198 -16.07 8.14 27.57
C ARG A 198 -14.79 7.28 27.49
N PRO A 199 -13.60 7.83 27.83
CA PRO A 199 -12.38 7.04 27.79
C PRO A 199 -12.47 5.84 28.74
N SER A 200 -11.98 4.68 28.30
CA SER A 200 -11.93 3.48 29.12
C SER A 200 -10.51 2.90 29.15
N PRO A 201 -9.82 2.82 30.32
CA PRO A 201 -10.29 3.34 31.62
C PRO A 201 -10.42 4.87 31.64
N TYR A 202 -11.30 5.37 32.48
CA TYR A 202 -11.45 6.83 32.64
C TYR A 202 -10.14 7.47 33.07
N ARG A 203 -9.74 8.52 32.36
CA ARG A 203 -8.60 9.38 32.68
C ARG A 203 -9.03 10.82 32.53
N ALA A 204 -8.71 11.66 33.53
CA ALA A 204 -8.96 13.08 33.40
C ALA A 204 -8.18 13.66 32.20
N LEU A 205 -8.85 14.48 31.40
CA LEU A 205 -8.22 15.21 30.32
C LEU A 205 -7.44 16.40 30.90
N VAL A 206 -6.11 16.34 30.77
CA VAL A 206 -5.24 17.45 31.20
C VAL A 206 -4.72 18.12 29.93
N LEU A 207 -4.99 19.39 29.78
CA LEU A 207 -4.48 20.19 28.68
C LEU A 207 -3.03 20.59 28.97
N PRO A 208 -2.10 20.44 28.02
CA PRO A 208 -0.74 20.93 28.17
C PRO A 208 -0.70 22.43 28.44
N GLU A 209 0.23 22.86 29.29
CA GLU A 209 0.47 24.29 29.55
C GLU A 209 0.85 25.02 28.26
N GLY A 210 0.27 26.18 28.02
CA GLY A 210 0.52 26.99 26.82
C GLY A 210 -0.20 26.51 25.55
N LEU A 211 -1.00 25.44 25.61
CA LEU A 211 -1.81 25.02 24.48
C LEU A 211 -2.99 25.95 24.27
N ASP A 212 -2.97 26.74 23.20
CA ASP A 212 -4.07 27.56 22.74
C ASP A 212 -4.93 26.83 21.72
N LEU A 213 -6.03 26.24 22.17
CA LEU A 213 -6.97 25.51 21.32
C LEU A 213 -7.68 26.39 20.28
N ALA A 214 -7.75 27.73 20.53
CA ALA A 214 -8.39 28.63 19.57
C ALA A 214 -7.63 28.79 18.28
N GLN A 215 -6.35 28.41 18.25
CA GLN A 215 -5.53 28.37 17.02
C GLN A 215 -5.79 27.13 16.15
N LEU A 216 -6.57 26.17 16.64
CA LEU A 216 -6.91 24.97 15.88
C LEU A 216 -7.95 25.28 14.80
N ASP A 217 -7.47 25.43 13.56
CA ASP A 217 -8.34 25.66 12.42
C ASP A 217 -9.11 24.38 12.03
N SER A 218 -10.42 24.54 11.80
CA SER A 218 -11.26 23.48 11.26
C SER A 218 -10.77 22.98 9.87
N ALA A 219 -10.08 23.83 9.14
CA ALA A 219 -9.44 23.46 7.87
C ALA A 219 -8.41 22.34 8.03
N ALA A 220 -7.78 22.20 9.22
CA ALA A 220 -6.84 21.12 9.50
C ALA A 220 -7.51 19.73 9.42
N ILE A 221 -8.72 19.59 9.97
CA ILE A 221 -9.48 18.34 9.92
C ILE A 221 -9.83 18.01 8.46
N THR A 222 -10.33 18.99 7.71
CA THR A 222 -10.66 18.81 6.29
C THR A 222 -9.43 18.43 5.46
N ALA A 223 -8.30 19.09 5.72
CA ALA A 223 -7.04 18.77 5.05
C ALA A 223 -6.57 17.34 5.36
N LEU A 224 -6.62 16.92 6.63
CA LEU A 224 -6.26 15.55 7.01
C LEU A 224 -7.22 14.52 6.43
N GLN A 225 -8.51 14.83 6.33
CA GLN A 225 -9.49 13.96 5.68
C GLN A 225 -9.21 13.76 4.18
N ALA A 226 -8.61 14.75 3.51
CA ALA A 226 -8.23 14.62 2.11
C ALA A 226 -7.17 13.52 1.86
N LEU A 227 -6.44 13.08 2.88
CA LEU A 227 -5.52 11.92 2.80
C LEU A 227 -6.25 10.59 2.89
N ARG A 228 -7.48 10.57 3.39
CA ARG A 228 -8.31 9.37 3.40
C ARG A 228 -8.85 9.18 1.99
N THR A 229 -8.07 8.53 1.17
CA THR A 229 -8.55 8.11 -0.14
C THR A 229 -9.45 6.90 0.06
N GLY A 230 -10.71 7.03 -0.28
CA GLY A 230 -11.57 5.87 -0.53
C GLY A 230 -10.97 5.01 -1.67
N ASP A 231 -11.79 4.18 -2.27
CA ASP A 231 -11.37 3.38 -3.43
C ASP A 231 -10.70 4.26 -4.50
N VAL A 232 -9.40 4.05 -4.71
CA VAL A 232 -8.66 4.72 -5.78
C VAL A 232 -8.97 3.98 -7.09
N LYS A 233 -9.96 4.47 -7.81
CA LYS A 233 -10.39 3.91 -9.10
C LYS A 233 -10.09 4.90 -10.21
N PRO A 234 -8.98 4.75 -10.94
CA PRO A 234 -8.75 5.55 -12.12
C PRO A 234 -9.87 5.36 -13.14
N PRO A 235 -10.29 6.42 -13.85
CA PRO A 235 -11.30 6.31 -14.87
C PRO A 235 -10.85 5.33 -15.96
N LEU A 236 -11.81 4.57 -16.47
CA LEU A 236 -11.56 3.69 -17.60
C LEU A 236 -11.36 4.51 -18.89
N LEU A 237 -10.58 3.98 -19.80
CA LEU A 237 -10.49 4.54 -21.14
C LEU A 237 -11.88 4.51 -21.82
N PRO A 238 -12.20 5.45 -22.72
CA PRO A 238 -13.50 5.50 -23.41
C PRO A 238 -13.90 4.19 -24.08
N ALA A 239 -12.92 3.42 -24.57
CA ALA A 239 -13.16 2.09 -25.16
C ALA A 239 -13.72 1.08 -24.17
N TYR A 240 -13.55 1.29 -22.87
CA TYR A 240 -13.96 0.40 -21.79
C TYR A 240 -15.02 1.01 -20.87
N ALA A 241 -15.53 2.20 -21.17
CA ALA A 241 -16.51 2.92 -20.34
C ALA A 241 -17.78 2.09 -20.05
N ALA A 242 -18.18 1.21 -20.97
CA ALA A 242 -19.31 0.31 -20.77
C ALA A 242 -19.14 -0.71 -19.63
N LEU A 243 -17.90 -0.90 -19.14
CA LEU A 243 -17.60 -1.75 -17.99
C LEU A 243 -17.77 -1.00 -16.65
N GLU A 244 -17.94 0.32 -16.67
CA GLU A 244 -18.26 1.10 -15.47
C GLU A 244 -19.63 0.65 -14.94
N GLY A 245 -19.66 0.21 -13.68
CA GLY A 245 -20.87 -0.32 -13.05
C GLY A 245 -21.06 -1.83 -13.14
N SER A 246 -20.26 -2.57 -13.90
CA SER A 246 -20.34 -4.04 -14.00
C SER A 246 -19.81 -4.79 -12.76
N GLY A 247 -19.58 -4.12 -11.64
CA GLY A 247 -19.09 -4.73 -10.40
C GLY A 247 -17.59 -4.99 -10.32
N ALA A 248 -16.82 -4.61 -11.34
CA ALA A 248 -15.36 -4.64 -11.29
C ALA A 248 -14.82 -3.49 -10.41
N SER A 249 -15.11 -3.57 -9.11
CA SER A 249 -14.51 -2.67 -8.12
C SER A 249 -13.08 -3.10 -7.87
N VAL A 250 -12.12 -2.33 -8.33
CA VAL A 250 -10.74 -2.44 -7.85
C VAL A 250 -10.72 -1.82 -6.46
N ASN A 251 -11.00 -2.65 -5.46
CA ASN A 251 -10.97 -2.19 -4.08
C ASN A 251 -9.51 -2.05 -3.64
N ASN A 252 -9.02 -0.82 -3.57
CA ASN A 252 -7.67 -0.51 -3.08
C ASN A 252 -7.62 -0.38 -1.56
N GLY A 253 -8.58 -0.98 -0.87
CA GLY A 253 -8.49 -1.36 0.53
C GLY A 253 -7.98 -0.32 1.52
N VAL A 254 -8.38 0.93 1.39
CA VAL A 254 -8.26 1.87 2.51
C VAL A 254 -9.47 1.67 3.40
N GLN A 255 -9.30 0.82 4.41
CA GLN A 255 -10.34 0.54 5.38
C GLN A 255 -10.64 1.78 6.21
N GLU A 256 -11.87 2.21 6.17
CA GLU A 256 -12.40 3.26 7.03
C GLU A 256 -12.60 2.70 8.39
N ASP A 257 -12.43 2.33 9.28
CA ASP A 257 -12.74 1.82 10.63
C ASP A 257 -12.33 0.38 10.89
N SER A 258 -11.03 0.11 10.85
CA SER A 258 -10.54 -1.07 11.54
C SER A 258 -10.61 -0.83 13.06
N PRO A 259 -11.31 -1.68 13.82
CA PRO A 259 -11.47 -1.51 15.27
C PRO A 259 -10.18 -1.69 16.07
N GLY A 260 -9.03 -1.54 15.44
CA GLY A 260 -7.72 -1.64 16.09
C GLY A 260 -6.98 -2.93 15.81
N SER A 261 -6.09 -3.30 16.70
CA SER A 261 -5.33 -4.55 16.65
C SER A 261 -5.02 -5.00 18.06
N ASN A 262 -4.99 -6.30 18.29
CA ASN A 262 -4.61 -6.87 19.58
C ASN A 262 -3.22 -7.50 19.48
N ASN A 263 -2.44 -7.30 20.53
CA ASN A 263 -1.19 -8.04 20.72
C ASN A 263 -0.96 -8.29 22.20
N TRP A 264 -0.30 -9.38 22.53
CA TRP A 264 0.08 -9.71 23.89
C TRP A 264 1.29 -10.63 23.92
N VAL A 265 1.99 -10.59 25.03
CA VAL A 265 3.17 -11.41 25.27
C VAL A 265 3.02 -12.10 26.63
N ILE A 266 3.29 -13.40 26.68
CA ILE A 266 3.39 -14.15 27.91
C ILE A 266 4.86 -14.49 28.16
N SER A 267 5.37 -14.12 29.34
CA SER A 267 6.73 -14.47 29.74
C SER A 267 6.93 -15.99 29.81
N GLY A 268 8.10 -16.46 29.41
CA GLY A 268 8.47 -17.88 29.53
C GLY A 268 8.34 -18.45 30.93
N ARG A 269 8.41 -17.63 31.99
CA ARG A 269 8.17 -18.05 33.37
C ARG A 269 6.74 -18.55 33.62
N LEU A 270 5.80 -18.14 32.80
CA LEU A 270 4.37 -18.50 32.88
C LEU A 270 3.99 -19.62 31.93
N THR A 271 4.93 -20.14 31.16
CA THR A 271 4.68 -21.18 30.16
C THR A 271 5.34 -22.51 30.60
N ARG A 272 4.69 -23.62 30.24
CA ARG A 272 5.25 -24.96 30.54
C ARG A 272 6.56 -25.22 29.77
N SER A 273 6.76 -24.60 28.62
CA SER A 273 7.96 -24.76 27.79
C SER A 273 9.14 -23.92 28.24
N GLY A 274 8.95 -22.98 29.19
CA GLY A 274 9.94 -21.96 29.54
C GLY A 274 10.21 -20.93 28.48
N LYS A 275 9.52 -20.97 27.31
CA LYS A 275 9.69 -20.03 26.20
C LYS A 275 8.55 -19.01 26.20
N PRO A 276 8.82 -17.75 25.84
CA PRO A 276 7.77 -16.75 25.71
C PRO A 276 6.80 -17.10 24.59
N ILE A 277 5.55 -16.67 24.74
CA ILE A 277 4.52 -16.73 23.69
C ILE A 277 4.18 -15.31 23.28
N VAL A 278 4.17 -15.06 21.98
CA VAL A 278 3.75 -13.78 21.39
C VAL A 278 2.53 -14.03 20.54
N ALA A 279 1.48 -13.25 20.73
CA ALA A 279 0.34 -13.18 19.85
C ALA A 279 0.25 -11.80 19.23
N ASN A 280 -0.05 -11.75 17.95
CA ASN A 280 -0.24 -10.53 17.20
C ASN A 280 -1.43 -10.71 16.25
N ASP A 281 -2.48 -9.94 16.50
CA ASP A 281 -3.75 -10.00 15.79
C ASP A 281 -4.06 -8.63 15.18
N PRO A 282 -3.44 -8.29 14.04
CA PRO A 282 -3.73 -7.05 13.33
C PRO A 282 -5.09 -7.15 12.63
N HIS A 283 -6.07 -6.39 13.11
CA HIS A 283 -7.37 -6.30 12.47
C HIS A 283 -7.26 -5.54 11.15
N ARG A 284 -7.62 -6.19 10.06
CA ARG A 284 -7.56 -5.62 8.71
C ARG A 284 -8.80 -6.01 7.94
N ALA A 285 -9.16 -5.21 6.94
CA ALA A 285 -10.19 -5.60 6.00
C ALA A 285 -9.85 -6.93 5.34
N VAL A 286 -10.88 -7.73 5.10
CA VAL A 286 -10.76 -8.92 4.26
C VAL A 286 -10.96 -8.46 2.82
N GLU A 287 -9.87 -8.42 2.08
CA GLU A 287 -9.81 -7.88 0.73
C GLU A 287 -9.17 -8.87 -0.22
N ASN A 288 -9.56 -8.80 -1.48
CA ASN A 288 -8.91 -9.52 -2.57
C ASN A 288 -8.59 -8.53 -3.72
N PRO A 289 -7.30 -8.27 -3.97
CA PRO A 289 -6.12 -8.79 -3.28
C PRO A 289 -5.92 -8.20 -1.89
N SER A 290 -5.43 -9.01 -0.93
CA SER A 290 -5.09 -8.55 0.41
C SER A 290 -3.99 -7.47 0.38
N PHE A 291 -4.05 -6.53 1.32
CA PHE A 291 -2.96 -5.58 1.53
C PHE A 291 -1.62 -6.27 1.84
N ARG A 292 -1.68 -7.40 2.55
CA ARG A 292 -0.47 -8.15 2.90
C ARG A 292 -0.18 -9.23 1.87
N TYR A 293 1.11 -9.40 1.60
CA TYR A 293 1.62 -10.44 0.72
C TYR A 293 2.39 -11.47 1.54
N ILE A 294 2.00 -12.74 1.43
CA ILE A 294 2.66 -13.85 2.12
C ILE A 294 3.68 -14.45 1.17
N VAL A 295 4.91 -14.64 1.65
CA VAL A 295 6.01 -15.22 0.89
C VAL A 295 6.96 -15.94 1.86
N HIS A 296 7.51 -17.06 1.44
CA HIS A 296 8.60 -17.74 2.13
C HIS A 296 9.91 -17.44 1.41
N LEU A 297 10.94 -17.09 2.16
CA LEU A 297 12.25 -16.67 1.66
C LEU A 297 13.34 -17.55 2.27
N ASP A 298 14.19 -18.17 1.44
CA ASP A 298 15.32 -18.98 1.89
C ASP A 298 16.59 -18.65 1.10
N ALA A 299 17.64 -18.29 1.81
CA ALA A 299 18.98 -18.12 1.28
C ALA A 299 20.02 -18.37 2.38
N PRO A 300 21.29 -18.64 2.06
CA PRO A 300 22.34 -18.79 3.07
C PRO A 300 22.40 -17.64 4.05
N GLY A 301 22.21 -17.93 5.35
CA GLY A 301 22.17 -16.95 6.43
C GLY A 301 20.86 -16.18 6.58
N TYR A 302 19.82 -16.56 5.81
CA TYR A 302 18.50 -15.93 5.89
C TYR A 302 17.39 -16.98 5.70
N ARG A 303 16.59 -17.20 6.75
CA ARG A 303 15.45 -18.14 6.77
C ARG A 303 14.31 -17.60 7.63
#